data_a78ed2eaead5301fac122fee8cb5b905
#
_entry.id   a78ed2eaead5301fac122fee8cb5b905
#
_cell.length_a   1.000
_cell.length_b   1.000
_cell.length_c   1.000
_cell.angle_alpha   90.00
_cell.angle_beta   90.00
_cell.angle_gamma   90.00
#
_symmetry.space_group_name_H-M   'P 1'
#
loop_
_entity.id
_entity.type
_entity.pdbx_description
1 polymer ?
#
loop_
_entity_poly.entity_id
_entity_poly.type
_entity_poly.pdbx_seq_one_letter_code
_entity_poly.pdbx_strand_id
1 'polypeptide(L)'
;KFFMESTVPIPPVRAATDLIQPEEPAVKPAVAPSMKAFLELAFRPLYLGGIGWAVVAIALWVYAPALLTAPLGGIAWHAHEMLWGFIATIALAFLMTAGANWTGINPMSGKVLILACILWALARIGFLLPYEAAFWVAAASELTFFLLGSVAMLRAVIKSKNSRNYAVPFMLAALGGADALYLLTARSGDYLLLMQHFNVGLLIMALIALLIGRRVIPFFAMRAIPGLSLPKQTETGWVQLAACALGALGILLAQPLAVIVGLGLAGVLALVQIITWKPLA
;
A
#
# COMPACT_ATOMS: atom_id res chain seq x y z
N LYS A 1 65.37 -32.90 50.76
CA LYS A 1 64.24 -33.36 49.92
C LYS A 1 63.70 -32.20 49.15
N PHE A 2 63.98 -32.26 47.84
CA PHE A 2 63.64 -31.22 46.84
C PHE A 2 62.16 -31.16 46.62
N PHE A 3 61.56 -29.95 46.68
CA PHE A 3 60.31 -29.62 46.04
C PHE A 3 60.64 -28.83 44.76
N MET A 4 60.42 -29.48 43.65
CA MET A 4 60.46 -28.83 42.33
C MET A 4 59.12 -28.13 42.13
N GLU A 5 59.10 -26.79 42.16
CA GLU A 5 57.99 -25.97 41.73
C GLU A 5 57.95 -25.96 40.19
N SER A 6 56.95 -26.64 39.59
CA SER A 6 56.71 -26.58 38.17
C SER A 6 55.93 -25.29 37.87
N THR A 7 56.61 -24.28 37.40
CA THR A 7 55.96 -23.07 36.84
C THR A 7 55.34 -23.42 35.49
N VAL A 8 54.02 -23.56 35.46
CA VAL A 8 53.22 -23.63 34.20
C VAL A 8 53.29 -22.26 33.56
N PRO A 9 53.74 -22.14 32.31
CA PRO A 9 53.77 -20.84 31.62
C PRO A 9 52.34 -20.37 31.35
N ILE A 10 51.98 -19.18 31.88
CA ILE A 10 50.72 -18.49 31.56
C ILE A 10 50.75 -18.07 30.08
N PRO A 11 49.83 -18.51 29.25
CA PRO A 11 49.78 -18.05 27.87
C PRO A 11 49.58 -16.52 27.81
N PRO A 12 50.19 -15.83 26.86
CA PRO A 12 50.05 -14.39 26.75
C PRO A 12 48.56 -14.02 26.59
N VAL A 13 48.07 -13.08 27.41
CA VAL A 13 46.77 -12.48 27.26
C VAL A 13 46.74 -11.84 25.87
N ARG A 14 45.97 -12.40 24.95
CA ARG A 14 45.70 -11.78 23.66
C ARG A 14 45.13 -10.40 23.93
N ALA A 15 45.76 -9.39 23.38
CA ALA A 15 45.34 -8.02 23.46
C ALA A 15 43.91 -7.92 22.95
N ALA A 16 43.06 -7.16 23.64
CA ALA A 16 41.62 -6.95 23.35
C ALA A 16 41.34 -6.24 21.99
N THR A 17 42.37 -6.17 21.12
CA THR A 17 42.31 -5.58 19.78
C THR A 17 41.91 -6.56 18.68
N ASP A 18 41.74 -7.86 18.97
CA ASP A 18 41.19 -8.86 18.04
C ASP A 18 39.70 -9.05 18.17
N LEU A 19 38.95 -8.03 18.62
CA LEU A 19 37.52 -7.97 18.38
C LEU A 19 37.35 -7.93 16.85
N ILE A 20 36.77 -9.00 16.30
CA ILE A 20 36.34 -9.10 14.92
C ILE A 20 35.53 -7.83 14.63
N GLN A 21 36.20 -6.82 14.05
CA GLN A 21 35.45 -5.74 13.42
C GLN A 21 34.62 -6.43 12.34
N PRO A 22 33.26 -6.34 12.38
CA PRO A 22 32.49 -6.83 11.29
C PRO A 22 32.99 -6.11 10.04
N GLU A 23 33.57 -6.85 9.07
CA GLU A 23 33.91 -6.29 7.77
C GLU A 23 32.67 -5.58 7.25
N GLU A 24 32.69 -4.26 7.22
CA GLU A 24 31.65 -3.51 6.56
C GLU A 24 31.59 -4.05 5.12
N PRO A 25 30.42 -4.52 4.67
CA PRO A 25 30.29 -5.03 3.32
C PRO A 25 30.81 -3.96 2.36
N ALA A 26 31.77 -4.31 1.52
CA ALA A 26 32.41 -3.39 0.59
C ALA A 26 31.34 -2.51 -0.07
N VAL A 27 31.40 -1.21 0.21
CA VAL A 27 30.44 -0.23 -0.32
C VAL A 27 30.54 -0.31 -1.83
N LYS A 28 29.56 -0.93 -2.47
CA LYS A 28 29.50 -0.96 -3.93
C LYS A 28 29.53 0.49 -4.40
N PRO A 29 30.35 0.84 -5.39
CA PRO A 29 30.45 2.20 -5.88
C PRO A 29 29.06 2.73 -6.19
N ALA A 30 28.73 3.91 -5.66
CA ALA A 30 27.43 4.53 -5.84
C ALA A 30 27.17 4.69 -7.36
N VAL A 31 26.21 3.95 -7.88
CA VAL A 31 25.80 4.10 -9.28
C VAL A 31 25.12 5.46 -9.40
N ALA A 32 25.57 6.28 -10.35
CA ALA A 32 24.98 7.60 -10.59
C ALA A 32 23.44 7.49 -10.79
N PRO A 33 22.67 8.42 -10.23
CA PRO A 33 21.21 8.46 -10.43
C PRO A 33 20.88 8.46 -11.93
N SER A 34 19.98 7.60 -12.36
CA SER A 34 19.56 7.54 -13.76
C SER A 34 18.03 7.43 -13.87
N MET A 35 17.49 8.05 -14.93
CA MET A 35 16.06 7.98 -15.23
C MET A 35 15.61 6.53 -15.47
N LYS A 36 16.46 5.69 -16.04
CA LYS A 36 16.20 4.27 -16.21
C LYS A 36 16.00 3.58 -14.84
N ALA A 37 16.89 3.81 -13.89
CA ALA A 37 16.77 3.25 -12.54
C ALA A 37 15.54 3.82 -11.81
N PHE A 38 15.21 5.10 -11.98
CA PHE A 38 14.03 5.73 -11.40
C PHE A 38 12.72 5.08 -11.87
N LEU A 39 12.63 4.74 -13.14
CA LEU A 39 11.46 4.14 -13.78
C LEU A 39 11.44 2.60 -13.77
N GLU A 40 12.39 1.98 -13.09
CA GLU A 40 12.45 0.52 -12.98
C GLU A 40 11.43 -0.04 -11.98
N LEU A 41 11.14 0.68 -10.90
CA LEU A 41 10.25 0.24 -9.84
C LEU A 41 9.18 1.30 -9.56
N ALA A 42 7.93 0.87 -9.56
CA ALA A 42 6.75 1.75 -9.45
C ALA A 42 6.75 2.62 -8.19
N PHE A 43 7.28 2.12 -7.06
CA PHE A 43 7.30 2.89 -5.82
C PHE A 43 8.13 4.17 -5.92
N ARG A 44 9.19 4.21 -6.74
CA ARG A 44 10.08 5.38 -6.81
C ARG A 44 9.36 6.65 -7.26
N PRO A 45 8.76 6.71 -8.46
CA PRO A 45 8.03 7.91 -8.89
C PRO A 45 6.69 8.10 -8.17
N LEU A 46 5.92 7.01 -7.95
CA LEU A 46 4.57 7.15 -7.41
C LEU A 46 4.55 7.45 -5.91
N TYR A 47 5.56 7.03 -5.12
CA TYR A 47 5.67 7.47 -3.72
C TYR A 47 6.05 8.94 -3.63
N LEU A 48 7.04 9.38 -4.42
CA LEU A 48 7.41 10.79 -4.44
C LEU A 48 6.24 11.66 -4.89
N GLY A 49 5.55 11.25 -5.97
CA GLY A 49 4.36 11.93 -6.46
C GLY A 49 3.24 11.94 -5.42
N GLY A 50 2.85 10.78 -4.90
CA GLY A 50 1.74 10.65 -3.95
C GLY A 50 1.99 11.38 -2.62
N ILE A 51 3.18 11.25 -2.02
CA ILE A 51 3.52 11.96 -0.78
C ILE A 51 3.62 13.47 -1.04
N GLY A 52 4.27 13.89 -2.12
CA GLY A 52 4.34 15.30 -2.51
C GLY A 52 2.95 15.88 -2.74
N TRP A 53 2.07 15.12 -3.41
CA TRP A 53 0.69 15.52 -3.61
C TRP A 53 -0.10 15.64 -2.31
N ALA A 54 0.07 14.71 -1.36
CA ALA A 54 -0.60 14.80 -0.06
C ALA A 54 -0.27 16.12 0.66
N VAL A 55 1.00 16.54 0.62
CA VAL A 55 1.43 17.84 1.18
C VAL A 55 0.74 19.00 0.46
N VAL A 56 0.73 18.99 -0.88
CA VAL A 56 0.09 20.03 -1.70
C VAL A 56 -1.43 20.06 -1.45
N ALA A 57 -2.08 18.89 -1.44
CA ALA A 57 -3.53 18.79 -1.28
C ALA A 57 -3.98 19.26 0.12
N ILE A 58 -3.24 18.93 1.18
CA ILE A 58 -3.54 19.44 2.52
C ILE A 58 -3.28 20.95 2.59
N ALA A 59 -2.20 21.43 2.00
CA ALA A 59 -1.91 22.87 1.97
C ALA A 59 -3.01 23.67 1.23
N LEU A 60 -3.47 23.17 0.08
CA LEU A 60 -4.61 23.77 -0.64
C LEU A 60 -5.89 23.76 0.21
N TRP A 61 -6.19 22.61 0.84
CA TRP A 61 -7.36 22.46 1.68
C TRP A 61 -7.40 23.41 2.87
N VAL A 62 -6.25 23.58 3.55
CA VAL A 62 -6.17 24.40 4.78
C VAL A 62 -5.98 25.89 4.47
N TYR A 63 -5.10 26.22 3.54
CA TYR A 63 -4.66 27.62 3.33
C TYR A 63 -5.28 28.29 2.12
N ALA A 64 -5.81 27.53 1.17
CA ALA A 64 -6.37 28.06 -0.07
C ALA A 64 -7.69 27.40 -0.48
N PRO A 65 -8.68 27.18 0.43
CA PRO A 65 -9.92 26.47 0.11
C PRO A 65 -10.75 27.16 -0.97
N ALA A 66 -10.57 28.48 -1.15
CA ALA A 66 -11.24 29.24 -2.21
C ALA A 66 -10.81 28.82 -3.63
N LEU A 67 -9.67 28.16 -3.78
CA LEU A 67 -9.23 27.59 -5.09
C LEU A 67 -9.92 26.26 -5.42
N LEU A 68 -10.57 25.62 -4.44
CA LEU A 68 -11.23 24.32 -4.59
C LEU A 68 -12.69 24.49 -5.01
N THR A 69 -12.92 25.23 -6.10
CA THR A 69 -14.24 25.52 -6.68
C THR A 69 -14.56 24.66 -7.90
N ALA A 70 -13.69 23.71 -8.23
CA ALA A 70 -13.88 22.78 -9.33
C ALA A 70 -15.14 21.91 -9.15
N PRO A 71 -15.60 21.20 -10.19
CA PRO A 71 -16.76 20.30 -10.10
C PRO A 71 -16.68 19.28 -8.96
N LEU A 72 -15.49 18.85 -8.57
CA LEU A 72 -15.24 18.08 -7.35
C LEU A 72 -14.67 19.02 -6.28
N GLY A 73 -15.51 19.90 -5.72
CA GLY A 73 -15.04 20.94 -4.80
C GLY A 73 -15.14 20.58 -3.33
N GLY A 74 -14.52 21.44 -2.50
CA GLY A 74 -14.66 21.42 -1.06
C GLY A 74 -14.23 20.10 -0.40
N ILE A 75 -15.06 19.60 0.52
CA ILE A 75 -14.78 18.39 1.30
C ILE A 75 -14.75 17.12 0.42
N ALA A 76 -15.56 17.08 -0.64
CA ALA A 76 -15.55 15.95 -1.57
C ALA A 76 -14.21 15.82 -2.29
N TRP A 77 -13.63 16.95 -2.72
CA TRP A 77 -12.29 16.95 -3.31
C TRP A 77 -11.23 16.48 -2.30
N HIS A 78 -11.26 17.03 -1.07
CA HIS A 78 -10.30 16.63 -0.04
C HIS A 78 -10.37 15.13 0.28
N ALA A 79 -11.57 14.60 0.50
CA ALA A 79 -11.76 13.18 0.77
C ALA A 79 -11.25 12.29 -0.36
N HIS A 80 -11.56 12.66 -1.62
CA HIS A 80 -11.09 11.99 -2.82
C HIS A 80 -9.57 11.99 -2.94
N GLU A 81 -8.94 13.16 -2.79
CA GLU A 81 -7.50 13.29 -2.94
C GLU A 81 -6.71 12.54 -1.86
N MET A 82 -7.25 12.46 -0.63
CA MET A 82 -6.60 11.71 0.44
C MET A 82 -6.73 10.19 0.21
N LEU A 83 -7.88 9.73 -0.28
CA LEU A 83 -8.08 8.28 -0.46
C LEU A 83 -7.47 7.80 -1.79
N TRP A 84 -7.89 8.35 -2.94
CA TRP A 84 -7.44 7.84 -4.25
C TRP A 84 -6.19 8.56 -4.76
N GLY A 85 -6.12 9.87 -4.62
CA GLY A 85 -4.96 10.64 -5.04
C GLY A 85 -3.68 10.31 -4.29
N PHE A 86 -3.78 9.98 -3.01
CA PHE A 86 -2.64 9.69 -2.14
C PHE A 86 -2.57 8.21 -1.71
N ILE A 87 -3.39 7.77 -0.75
CA ILE A 87 -3.23 6.46 -0.10
C ILE A 87 -3.35 5.30 -1.10
N ALA A 88 -4.32 5.33 -1.99
CA ALA A 88 -4.50 4.30 -3.01
C ALA A 88 -3.37 4.29 -4.04
N THR A 89 -2.82 5.45 -4.39
CA THR A 89 -1.63 5.57 -5.24
C THR A 89 -0.41 4.91 -4.59
N ILE A 90 -0.18 5.17 -3.29
CA ILE A 90 0.88 4.52 -2.51
C ILE A 90 0.67 3.00 -2.45
N ALA A 91 -0.56 2.55 -2.22
CA ALA A 91 -0.90 1.13 -2.19
C ALA A 91 -0.65 0.46 -3.55
N LEU A 92 -1.08 1.06 -4.65
CA LEU A 92 -0.83 0.56 -6.00
C LEU A 92 0.68 0.46 -6.27
N ALA A 93 1.44 1.51 -5.99
CA ALA A 93 2.88 1.54 -6.18
C ALA A 93 3.61 0.46 -5.38
N PHE A 94 3.19 0.27 -4.10
CA PHE A 94 3.68 -0.82 -3.26
C PHE A 94 3.37 -2.19 -3.87
N LEU A 95 2.12 -2.41 -4.28
CA LEU A 95 1.67 -3.69 -4.85
C LEU A 95 2.39 -4.03 -6.15
N MET A 96 2.65 -3.05 -7.02
CA MET A 96 3.43 -3.25 -8.24
C MET A 96 4.86 -3.68 -7.91
N THR A 97 5.48 -3.07 -6.91
CA THR A 97 6.86 -3.39 -6.50
C THR A 97 6.94 -4.73 -5.77
N ALA A 98 6.03 -4.97 -4.82
CA ALA A 98 5.94 -6.24 -4.11
C ALA A 98 5.56 -7.39 -5.05
N GLY A 99 4.70 -7.12 -6.03
CA GLY A 99 4.31 -8.05 -7.08
C GLY A 99 5.48 -8.56 -7.88
N ALA A 100 6.47 -7.72 -8.18
CA ALA A 100 7.71 -8.14 -8.83
C ALA A 100 8.46 -9.20 -8.00
N ASN A 101 8.55 -9.00 -6.68
CA ASN A 101 9.18 -9.96 -5.78
C ASN A 101 8.37 -11.25 -5.62
N TRP A 102 7.04 -11.18 -5.62
CA TRP A 102 6.17 -12.35 -5.44
C TRP A 102 6.06 -13.22 -6.67
N THR A 103 6.15 -12.62 -7.85
CA THR A 103 5.91 -13.29 -9.12
C THR A 103 7.19 -13.53 -9.94
N GLY A 104 8.29 -12.85 -9.58
CA GLY A 104 9.51 -12.80 -10.40
C GLY A 104 9.34 -11.99 -11.70
N ILE A 105 8.19 -11.33 -11.90
CA ILE A 105 7.86 -10.53 -13.07
C ILE A 105 7.53 -9.12 -12.60
N ASN A 106 8.25 -8.11 -13.11
CA ASN A 106 7.93 -6.73 -12.80
C ASN A 106 6.65 -6.30 -13.55
N PRO A 107 5.54 -6.03 -12.84
CA PRO A 107 4.27 -5.71 -13.48
C PRO A 107 4.31 -4.35 -14.18
N MET A 108 5.05 -3.38 -13.62
CA MET A 108 5.00 -1.98 -14.07
C MET A 108 6.39 -1.33 -14.02
N SER A 109 6.97 -1.07 -15.19
CA SER A 109 8.28 -0.41 -15.34
C SER A 109 8.36 0.33 -16.67
N GLY A 110 9.35 1.19 -16.83
CA GLY A 110 9.65 1.91 -18.08
C GLY A 110 8.46 2.67 -18.65
N LYS A 111 8.10 2.43 -19.91
CA LYS A 111 7.01 3.14 -20.60
C LYS A 111 5.64 2.99 -19.94
N VAL A 112 5.34 1.81 -19.38
CA VAL A 112 4.07 1.56 -18.67
C VAL A 112 4.00 2.39 -17.39
N LEU A 113 5.11 2.50 -16.67
CA LEU A 113 5.18 3.32 -15.46
C LEU A 113 5.11 4.82 -15.80
N ILE A 114 5.73 5.26 -16.89
CA ILE A 114 5.59 6.65 -17.38
C ILE A 114 4.13 6.97 -17.67
N LEU A 115 3.43 6.09 -18.39
CA LEU A 115 2.00 6.27 -18.67
C LEU A 115 1.19 6.35 -17.37
N ALA A 116 1.44 5.48 -16.40
CA ALA A 116 0.77 5.54 -15.09
C ALA A 116 1.01 6.87 -14.38
N CYS A 117 2.24 7.39 -14.39
CA CYS A 117 2.56 8.69 -13.80
C CYS A 117 1.85 9.85 -14.51
N ILE A 118 1.78 9.80 -15.86
CA ILE A 118 1.06 10.83 -16.65
C ILE A 118 -0.43 10.79 -16.32
N LEU A 119 -1.06 9.62 -16.33
CA LEU A 119 -2.49 9.47 -16.02
C LEU A 119 -2.81 9.98 -14.61
N TRP A 120 -1.98 9.61 -13.63
CA TRP A 120 -2.12 10.10 -12.27
C TRP A 120 -1.99 11.63 -12.19
N ALA A 121 -0.98 12.22 -12.82
CA ALA A 121 -0.77 13.67 -12.81
C ALA A 121 -1.91 14.43 -13.52
N LEU A 122 -2.40 13.91 -14.65
CA LEU A 122 -3.55 14.48 -15.36
C LEU A 122 -4.79 14.50 -14.48
N ALA A 123 -5.04 13.44 -13.70
CA ALA A 123 -6.14 13.40 -12.76
C ALA A 123 -6.00 14.49 -11.68
N ARG A 124 -4.80 14.60 -11.06
CA ARG A 124 -4.55 15.63 -10.01
C ARG A 124 -4.78 17.05 -10.53
N ILE A 125 -4.25 17.37 -11.72
CA ILE A 125 -4.40 18.69 -12.34
C ILE A 125 -5.86 18.93 -12.74
N GLY A 126 -6.50 17.94 -13.39
CA GLY A 126 -7.85 18.09 -13.91
C GLY A 126 -8.91 18.31 -12.81
N PHE A 127 -8.77 17.68 -11.64
CA PHE A 127 -9.67 17.92 -10.51
C PHE A 127 -9.50 19.28 -9.81
N LEU A 128 -8.47 20.04 -10.15
CA LEU A 128 -8.32 21.43 -9.71
C LEU A 128 -8.93 22.45 -10.68
N LEU A 129 -9.20 22.04 -11.94
CA LEU A 129 -9.68 22.97 -12.96
C LEU A 129 -11.20 23.15 -12.89
N PRO A 130 -11.73 24.38 -13.02
CA PRO A 130 -13.14 24.71 -12.88
C PRO A 130 -13.97 24.35 -14.13
N TYR A 131 -13.53 23.39 -14.94
CA TYR A 131 -14.16 23.01 -16.20
C TYR A 131 -14.72 21.59 -16.11
N GLU A 132 -15.97 21.42 -16.58
CA GLU A 132 -16.63 20.11 -16.64
C GLU A 132 -15.83 19.09 -17.48
N ALA A 133 -15.30 19.53 -18.61
CA ALA A 133 -14.47 18.67 -19.45
C ALA A 133 -13.19 18.20 -18.73
N ALA A 134 -12.58 19.07 -17.92
CA ALA A 134 -11.39 18.71 -17.14
C ALA A 134 -11.70 17.66 -16.06
N PHE A 135 -12.86 17.77 -15.42
CA PHE A 135 -13.35 16.76 -14.46
C PHE A 135 -13.45 15.37 -15.12
N TRP A 136 -14.10 15.29 -16.30
CA TRP A 136 -14.27 13.99 -16.98
C TRP A 136 -12.95 13.42 -17.53
N VAL A 137 -12.04 14.28 -17.99
CA VAL A 137 -10.67 13.86 -18.36
C VAL A 137 -9.90 13.35 -17.14
N ALA A 138 -10.02 14.03 -16.01
CA ALA A 138 -9.39 13.61 -14.76
C ALA A 138 -9.94 12.24 -14.30
N ALA A 139 -11.27 12.10 -14.27
CA ALA A 139 -11.93 10.84 -13.89
C ALA A 139 -11.50 9.69 -14.82
N ALA A 140 -11.55 9.89 -16.13
CA ALA A 140 -11.10 8.87 -17.09
C ALA A 140 -9.62 8.51 -16.90
N SER A 141 -8.76 9.50 -16.64
CA SER A 141 -7.33 9.29 -16.40
C SER A 141 -7.08 8.47 -15.13
N GLU A 142 -7.78 8.77 -14.04
CA GLU A 142 -7.64 8.06 -12.78
C GLU A 142 -8.16 6.63 -12.86
N LEU A 143 -9.34 6.42 -13.43
CA LEU A 143 -9.86 5.08 -13.65
C LEU A 143 -8.94 4.24 -14.54
N THR A 144 -8.37 4.85 -15.57
CA THR A 144 -7.38 4.19 -16.45
C THR A 144 -6.11 3.86 -15.67
N PHE A 145 -5.67 4.71 -14.76
CA PHE A 145 -4.52 4.46 -13.89
C PHE A 145 -4.73 3.21 -13.01
N PHE A 146 -5.88 3.09 -12.33
CA PHE A 146 -6.20 1.90 -11.52
C PHE A 146 -6.39 0.65 -12.39
N LEU A 147 -7.04 0.76 -13.54
CA LEU A 147 -7.23 -0.34 -14.48
C LEU A 147 -5.88 -0.82 -15.03
N LEU A 148 -4.99 0.10 -15.39
CA LEU A 148 -3.63 -0.22 -15.84
C LEU A 148 -2.86 -1.01 -14.78
N GLY A 149 -2.94 -0.57 -13.51
CA GLY A 149 -2.33 -1.29 -12.38
C GLY A 149 -2.93 -2.69 -12.17
N SER A 150 -4.26 -2.80 -12.22
CA SER A 150 -4.98 -4.07 -12.10
C SER A 150 -4.56 -5.05 -13.21
N VAL A 151 -4.60 -4.62 -14.47
CA VAL A 151 -4.23 -5.45 -15.63
C VAL A 151 -2.76 -5.84 -15.60
N ALA A 152 -1.87 -4.92 -15.25
CA ALA A 152 -0.43 -5.20 -15.14
C ALA A 152 -0.15 -6.26 -14.07
N MET A 153 -0.79 -6.15 -12.90
CA MET A 153 -0.68 -7.16 -11.83
C MET A 153 -1.30 -8.49 -12.25
N LEU A 154 -2.48 -8.48 -12.88
CA LEU A 154 -3.16 -9.69 -13.35
C LEU A 154 -2.28 -10.48 -14.33
N ARG A 155 -1.65 -9.79 -15.29
CA ARG A 155 -0.71 -10.40 -16.24
C ARG A 155 0.46 -11.07 -15.53
N ALA A 156 1.07 -10.39 -14.54
CA ALA A 156 2.20 -10.93 -13.79
C ALA A 156 1.80 -12.19 -13.00
N VAL A 157 0.66 -12.13 -12.31
CA VAL A 157 0.15 -13.22 -11.47
C VAL A 157 -0.26 -14.44 -12.30
N ILE A 158 -0.94 -14.25 -13.45
CA ILE A 158 -1.31 -15.36 -14.35
C ILE A 158 -0.04 -15.99 -14.94
N LYS A 159 0.89 -15.18 -15.47
CA LYS A 159 2.10 -15.69 -16.11
C LYS A 159 3.01 -16.44 -15.14
N SER A 160 3.06 -16.04 -13.88
CA SER A 160 3.83 -16.73 -12.83
C SER A 160 3.08 -17.89 -12.19
N LYS A 161 1.81 -18.10 -12.53
CA LYS A 161 0.90 -19.09 -11.90
C LYS A 161 0.81 -18.94 -10.37
N ASN A 162 0.95 -17.69 -9.86
CA ASN A 162 0.97 -17.40 -8.44
C ASN A 162 -0.45 -17.21 -7.87
N SER A 163 -1.13 -18.32 -7.60
CA SER A 163 -2.52 -18.35 -7.11
C SER A 163 -2.73 -17.58 -5.80
N ARG A 164 -1.69 -17.46 -4.96
CA ARG A 164 -1.76 -16.72 -3.68
C ARG A 164 -2.03 -15.23 -3.84
N ASN A 165 -1.77 -14.67 -5.02
CA ASN A 165 -1.89 -13.25 -5.31
C ASN A 165 -3.03 -12.92 -6.29
N TYR A 166 -3.88 -13.89 -6.67
CA TYR A 166 -5.01 -13.63 -7.58
C TYR A 166 -5.99 -12.57 -7.07
N ALA A 167 -6.16 -12.42 -5.74
CA ALA A 167 -7.05 -11.40 -5.19
C ALA A 167 -6.57 -9.95 -5.43
N VAL A 168 -5.24 -9.73 -5.55
CA VAL A 168 -4.66 -8.39 -5.62
C VAL A 168 -5.13 -7.56 -6.82
N PRO A 169 -5.09 -8.06 -8.07
CA PRO A 169 -5.58 -7.30 -9.22
C PRO A 169 -7.08 -6.96 -9.12
N PHE A 170 -7.90 -7.87 -8.57
CA PHE A 170 -9.34 -7.60 -8.38
C PHE A 170 -9.59 -6.54 -7.30
N MET A 171 -8.80 -6.50 -6.23
CA MET A 171 -8.87 -5.43 -5.23
C MET A 171 -8.51 -4.07 -5.83
N LEU A 172 -7.50 -4.00 -6.71
CA LEU A 172 -7.16 -2.78 -7.43
C LEU A 172 -8.28 -2.33 -8.39
N ALA A 173 -8.89 -3.28 -9.11
CA ALA A 173 -10.05 -2.99 -9.95
C ALA A 173 -11.25 -2.50 -9.12
N ALA A 174 -11.51 -3.14 -7.98
CA ALA A 174 -12.59 -2.73 -7.08
C ALA A 174 -12.35 -1.33 -6.49
N LEU A 175 -11.09 -0.98 -6.18
CA LEU A 175 -10.73 0.35 -5.70
C LEU A 175 -10.99 1.43 -6.76
N GLY A 176 -10.63 1.18 -8.03
CA GLY A 176 -11.00 2.05 -9.14
C GLY A 176 -12.51 2.09 -9.40
N GLY A 177 -13.22 0.96 -9.22
CA GLY A 177 -14.68 0.92 -9.31
C GLY A 177 -15.38 1.75 -8.22
N ALA A 178 -14.87 1.71 -6.99
CA ALA A 178 -15.36 2.56 -5.89
C ALA A 178 -15.11 4.05 -6.17
N ASP A 179 -13.97 4.37 -6.77
CA ASP A 179 -13.66 5.72 -7.25
C ASP A 179 -14.66 6.19 -8.31
N ALA A 180 -14.93 5.36 -9.31
CA ALA A 180 -15.95 5.67 -10.33
C ALA A 180 -17.32 5.99 -9.72
N LEU A 181 -17.77 5.17 -8.76
CA LEU A 181 -19.04 5.40 -8.06
C LEU A 181 -19.00 6.72 -7.27
N TYR A 182 -17.88 7.01 -6.59
CA TYR A 182 -17.69 8.25 -5.86
C TYR A 182 -17.77 9.47 -6.78
N LEU A 183 -17.02 9.48 -7.87
CA LEU A 183 -16.96 10.58 -8.83
C LEU A 183 -18.31 10.83 -9.51
N LEU A 184 -19.02 9.76 -9.91
CA LEU A 184 -20.37 9.88 -10.48
C LEU A 184 -21.35 10.47 -9.46
N THR A 185 -21.28 10.05 -8.19
CA THR A 185 -22.17 10.54 -7.13
C THR A 185 -21.83 11.98 -6.75
N ALA A 186 -20.56 12.37 -6.79
CA ALA A 186 -20.17 13.76 -6.54
C ALA A 186 -20.87 14.75 -7.49
N ARG A 187 -21.28 14.28 -8.68
CA ARG A 187 -22.04 15.09 -9.67
C ARG A 187 -23.55 15.10 -9.42
N SER A 188 -24.09 14.16 -8.65
CA SER A 188 -25.52 14.10 -8.36
C SER A 188 -25.95 15.05 -7.23
N GLY A 189 -25.02 15.50 -6.40
CA GLY A 189 -25.30 16.30 -5.19
C GLY A 189 -25.87 15.51 -4.01
N ASP A 190 -25.98 14.18 -4.12
CA ASP A 190 -26.42 13.32 -3.01
C ASP A 190 -25.25 13.04 -2.07
N TYR A 191 -25.21 13.80 -0.98
CA TYR A 191 -24.13 13.69 0.01
C TYR A 191 -24.14 12.33 0.75
N LEU A 192 -25.31 11.78 1.06
CA LEU A 192 -25.39 10.50 1.77
C LEU A 192 -24.85 9.36 0.91
N LEU A 193 -25.24 9.33 -0.35
CA LEU A 193 -24.74 8.36 -1.32
C LEU A 193 -23.25 8.55 -1.61
N LEU A 194 -22.78 9.80 -1.65
CA LEU A 194 -21.37 10.12 -1.79
C LEU A 194 -20.55 9.52 -0.65
N MET A 195 -20.99 9.73 0.60
CA MET A 195 -20.31 9.16 1.78
C MET A 195 -20.41 7.63 1.83
N GLN A 196 -21.49 7.05 1.33
CA GLN A 196 -21.61 5.60 1.18
C GLN A 196 -20.52 5.05 0.24
N HIS A 197 -20.35 5.64 -0.94
CA HIS A 197 -19.30 5.22 -1.89
C HIS A 197 -17.89 5.49 -1.38
N PHE A 198 -17.67 6.59 -0.65
CA PHE A 198 -16.42 6.86 0.03
C PHE A 198 -16.07 5.75 1.03
N ASN A 199 -17.01 5.34 1.87
CA ASN A 199 -16.81 4.28 2.85
C ASN A 199 -16.54 2.93 2.17
N VAL A 200 -17.14 2.64 1.02
CA VAL A 200 -16.79 1.45 0.20
C VAL A 200 -15.32 1.51 -0.21
N GLY A 201 -14.85 2.64 -0.72
CA GLY A 201 -13.44 2.85 -1.08
C GLY A 201 -12.49 2.65 0.12
N LEU A 202 -12.84 3.22 1.30
CA LEU A 202 -12.08 3.01 2.55
C LEU A 202 -12.00 1.53 2.94
N LEU A 203 -13.10 0.78 2.83
CA LEU A 203 -13.10 -0.63 3.19
C LEU A 203 -12.34 -1.50 2.20
N ILE A 204 -12.35 -1.17 0.91
CA ILE A 204 -11.49 -1.83 -0.08
C ILE A 204 -10.01 -1.53 0.23
N MET A 205 -9.68 -0.30 0.62
CA MET A 205 -8.35 0.05 1.08
C MET A 205 -7.95 -0.74 2.35
N ALA A 206 -8.88 -0.88 3.31
CA ALA A 206 -8.66 -1.70 4.51
C ALA A 206 -8.44 -3.18 4.15
N LEU A 207 -9.20 -3.73 3.18
CA LEU A 207 -8.98 -5.09 2.66
C LEU A 207 -7.57 -5.28 2.11
N ILE A 208 -7.08 -4.31 1.32
CA ILE A 208 -5.70 -4.33 0.80
C ILE A 208 -4.70 -4.28 1.97
N ALA A 209 -4.90 -3.39 2.94
CA ALA A 209 -4.04 -3.26 4.10
C ALA A 209 -4.01 -4.54 4.95
N LEU A 210 -5.15 -5.19 5.20
CA LEU A 210 -5.27 -6.46 5.91
C LEU A 210 -4.57 -7.59 5.14
N LEU A 211 -4.78 -7.68 3.82
CA LEU A 211 -4.13 -8.69 2.98
C LEU A 211 -2.60 -8.58 3.05
N ILE A 212 -2.09 -7.36 3.01
CA ILE A 212 -0.65 -7.08 3.03
C ILE A 212 -0.10 -7.24 4.44
N GLY A 213 -0.72 -6.60 5.44
CA GLY A 213 -0.26 -6.55 6.84
C GLY A 213 -0.05 -7.95 7.42
N ARG A 214 -0.98 -8.87 7.18
CA ARG A 214 -0.88 -10.25 7.67
C ARG A 214 0.31 -11.04 7.09
N ARG A 215 0.91 -10.58 5.99
CA ARG A 215 2.09 -11.21 5.37
C ARG A 215 3.37 -10.50 5.75
N VAL A 216 3.32 -9.18 5.73
CA VAL A 216 4.50 -8.30 5.87
C VAL A 216 4.89 -8.17 7.33
N ILE A 217 3.93 -7.97 8.24
CA ILE A 217 4.21 -7.76 9.66
C ILE A 217 4.89 -8.99 10.30
N PRO A 218 4.34 -10.22 10.19
CA PRO A 218 5.01 -11.40 10.75
C PRO A 218 6.37 -11.66 10.12
N PHE A 219 6.50 -11.44 8.80
CA PHE A 219 7.76 -11.65 8.10
C PHE A 219 8.89 -10.76 8.64
N PHE A 220 8.63 -9.46 8.79
CA PHE A 220 9.62 -8.55 9.32
C PHE A 220 9.86 -8.72 10.82
N ALA A 221 8.82 -8.98 11.62
CA ALA A 221 8.96 -9.22 13.04
C ALA A 221 9.86 -10.44 13.32
N MET A 222 9.61 -11.58 12.65
CA MET A 222 10.45 -12.79 12.81
C MET A 222 11.89 -12.59 12.29
N ARG A 223 12.10 -11.65 11.38
CA ARG A 223 13.45 -11.35 10.86
C ARG A 223 14.21 -10.38 11.77
N ALA A 224 13.50 -9.47 12.44
CA ALA A 224 14.09 -8.47 13.33
C ALA A 224 14.37 -9.01 14.73
N ILE A 225 13.57 -9.98 15.21
CA ILE A 225 13.68 -10.51 16.58
C ILE A 225 14.16 -11.96 16.51
N PRO A 226 15.41 -12.27 16.92
CA PRO A 226 15.94 -13.63 16.93
C PRO A 226 15.09 -14.55 17.82
N GLY A 227 14.74 -15.74 17.34
CA GLY A 227 13.95 -16.72 18.07
C GLY A 227 12.44 -16.48 18.09
N LEU A 228 11.94 -15.36 17.57
CA LEU A 228 10.50 -15.13 17.45
C LEU A 228 9.89 -16.06 16.40
N SER A 229 8.88 -16.82 16.82
CA SER A 229 8.05 -17.65 15.93
C SER A 229 6.60 -17.20 16.00
N LEU A 230 6.02 -16.83 14.86
CA LEU A 230 4.64 -16.41 14.75
C LEU A 230 3.82 -17.42 13.95
N PRO A 231 2.57 -17.72 14.38
CA PRO A 231 1.74 -18.70 13.71
C PRO A 231 1.32 -18.23 12.30
N LYS A 232 1.20 -19.16 11.37
CA LYS A 232 0.64 -18.90 10.05
C LYS A 232 -0.88 -18.79 10.18
N GLN A 233 -1.42 -17.59 10.14
CA GLN A 233 -2.86 -17.32 10.28
C GLN A 233 -3.58 -17.36 8.93
N THR A 234 -3.43 -18.43 8.17
CA THR A 234 -3.94 -18.46 6.79
C THR A 234 -5.47 -18.52 6.75
N GLU A 235 -6.08 -19.36 7.60
CA GLU A 235 -7.55 -19.57 7.61
C GLU A 235 -8.29 -18.37 8.22
N THR A 236 -7.91 -17.95 9.41
CA THR A 236 -8.48 -16.77 10.07
C THR A 236 -8.32 -15.50 9.24
N GLY A 237 -7.21 -15.38 8.51
CA GLY A 237 -6.97 -14.27 7.60
C GLY A 237 -7.92 -14.26 6.40
N TRP A 238 -8.29 -15.42 5.84
CA TRP A 238 -9.29 -15.48 4.76
C TRP A 238 -10.69 -15.14 5.25
N VAL A 239 -11.06 -15.63 6.44
CA VAL A 239 -12.33 -15.29 7.09
C VAL A 239 -12.40 -13.78 7.36
N GLN A 240 -11.32 -13.17 7.85
CA GLN A 240 -11.23 -11.73 8.09
C GLN A 240 -11.43 -10.92 6.80
N LEU A 241 -10.77 -11.32 5.70
CA LEU A 241 -10.93 -10.64 4.41
C LEU A 241 -12.36 -10.80 3.86
N ALA A 242 -12.94 -11.99 3.96
CA ALA A 242 -14.32 -12.24 3.55
C ALA A 242 -15.31 -11.42 4.40
N ALA A 243 -15.11 -11.33 5.70
CA ALA A 243 -15.93 -10.52 6.60
C ALA A 243 -15.83 -9.01 6.28
N CYS A 244 -14.64 -8.50 6.02
CA CYS A 244 -14.46 -7.10 5.59
C CYS A 244 -15.11 -6.84 4.22
N ALA A 245 -15.00 -7.77 3.27
CA ALA A 245 -15.67 -7.69 1.97
C ALA A 245 -17.21 -7.71 2.12
N LEU A 246 -17.75 -8.56 3.02
CA LEU A 246 -19.17 -8.57 3.36
C LEU A 246 -19.63 -7.21 3.90
N GLY A 247 -18.81 -6.59 4.78
CA GLY A 247 -19.09 -5.23 5.28
C GLY A 247 -19.13 -4.19 4.16
N ALA A 248 -18.15 -4.21 3.25
CA ALA A 248 -18.11 -3.30 2.11
C ALA A 248 -19.32 -3.48 1.16
N LEU A 249 -19.68 -4.72 0.86
CA LEU A 249 -20.89 -5.05 0.08
C LEU A 249 -22.16 -4.63 0.83
N GLY A 250 -22.18 -4.81 2.15
CA GLY A 250 -23.30 -4.37 2.99
C GLY A 250 -23.53 -2.86 2.92
N ILE A 251 -22.45 -2.06 2.92
CA ILE A 251 -22.55 -0.61 2.71
C ILE A 251 -23.07 -0.34 1.29
N LEU A 252 -22.46 -0.94 0.26
CA LEU A 252 -22.84 -0.71 -1.14
C LEU A 252 -24.31 -1.03 -1.43
N LEU A 253 -24.82 -2.09 -0.81
CA LEU A 253 -26.19 -2.56 -1.01
C LEU A 253 -27.19 -2.05 0.05
N ALA A 254 -26.76 -1.12 0.91
CA ALA A 254 -27.55 -0.58 2.02
C ALA A 254 -28.16 -1.68 2.92
N GLN A 255 -27.34 -2.70 3.26
CA GLN A 255 -27.72 -3.83 4.12
C GLN A 255 -27.08 -3.73 5.52
N PRO A 256 -27.72 -3.11 6.52
CA PRO A 256 -27.10 -2.83 7.83
C PRO A 256 -26.62 -4.08 8.55
N LEU A 257 -27.37 -5.19 8.46
CA LEU A 257 -26.99 -6.45 9.10
C LEU A 257 -25.67 -6.98 8.54
N ALA A 258 -25.47 -6.93 7.22
CA ALA A 258 -24.22 -7.36 6.58
C ALA A 258 -23.04 -6.46 7.00
N VAL A 259 -23.28 -5.16 7.20
CA VAL A 259 -22.28 -4.23 7.72
C VAL A 259 -21.87 -4.60 9.14
N ILE A 260 -22.86 -4.76 10.05
CA ILE A 260 -22.61 -5.05 11.46
C ILE A 260 -21.88 -6.39 11.62
N VAL A 261 -22.36 -7.44 10.97
CA VAL A 261 -21.77 -8.79 11.06
C VAL A 261 -20.40 -8.79 10.40
N GLY A 262 -20.26 -8.22 9.20
CA GLY A 262 -19.01 -8.21 8.45
C GLY A 262 -17.91 -7.43 9.18
N LEU A 263 -18.18 -6.18 9.53
CA LEU A 263 -17.17 -5.34 10.19
C LEU A 263 -16.90 -5.78 11.63
N GLY A 264 -17.94 -6.23 12.37
CA GLY A 264 -17.77 -6.77 13.72
C GLY A 264 -16.84 -8.00 13.72
N LEU A 265 -17.09 -8.97 12.84
CA LEU A 265 -16.24 -10.15 12.71
C LEU A 265 -14.82 -9.79 12.26
N ALA A 266 -14.69 -8.92 11.27
CA ALA A 266 -13.36 -8.46 10.80
C ALA A 266 -12.58 -7.77 11.91
N GLY A 267 -13.25 -6.94 12.73
CA GLY A 267 -12.65 -6.26 13.89
C GLY A 267 -12.20 -7.22 14.98
N VAL A 268 -13.05 -8.18 15.37
CA VAL A 268 -12.68 -9.21 16.36
C VAL A 268 -11.46 -10.01 15.89
N LEU A 269 -11.45 -10.44 14.62
CA LEU A 269 -10.32 -11.17 14.06
C LEU A 269 -9.05 -10.31 13.97
N ALA A 270 -9.17 -9.00 13.76
CA ALA A 270 -8.03 -8.09 13.81
C ALA A 270 -7.43 -8.01 15.22
N LEU A 271 -8.25 -7.94 16.27
CA LEU A 271 -7.78 -7.96 17.66
C LEU A 271 -7.08 -9.28 18.00
N VAL A 272 -7.67 -10.41 17.63
CA VAL A 272 -7.03 -11.73 17.79
C VAL A 272 -5.69 -11.78 17.07
N GLN A 273 -5.62 -11.24 15.86
CA GLN A 273 -4.41 -11.20 15.06
C GLN A 273 -3.31 -10.36 15.72
N ILE A 274 -3.63 -9.17 16.25
CA ILE A 274 -2.68 -8.32 16.97
C ILE A 274 -2.12 -9.05 18.18
N ILE A 275 -2.97 -9.70 18.99
CA ILE A 275 -2.54 -10.44 20.17
C ILE A 275 -1.60 -11.59 19.76
N THR A 276 -1.92 -12.33 18.71
CA THR A 276 -1.11 -13.45 18.23
C THR A 276 0.22 -13.05 17.62
N TRP A 277 0.37 -11.81 17.17
CA TRP A 277 1.65 -11.25 16.69
C TRP A 277 2.62 -10.87 17.81
N LYS A 278 2.20 -10.98 19.07
CA LYS A 278 3.03 -10.73 20.25
C LYS A 278 3.77 -9.38 20.18
N PRO A 279 3.06 -8.25 20.08
CA PRO A 279 3.70 -6.93 19.87
C PRO A 279 4.56 -6.46 21.03
N LEU A 280 4.48 -7.13 22.19
CA LEU A 280 5.24 -6.82 23.41
C LEU A 280 6.33 -7.88 23.71
N ALA A 281 6.63 -8.77 22.78
CA ALA A 281 7.63 -9.82 22.95
C ALA A 281 9.07 -9.35 22.70
#